data_55e31de1a73e70b7baeeb7e3b0fb9e76
#
_entry.id   55e31de1a73e70b7baeeb7e3b0fb9e76
#
_cell.length_a   1.000
_cell.length_b   1.000
_cell.length_c   1.000
_cell.angle_alpha   90.00
_cell.angle_beta   90.00
_cell.angle_gamma   90.00
#
_symmetry.space_group_name_H-M   'P 1'
#
loop_
_entity.id
_entity.type
_entity.pdbx_description
1 polymer ?
#
loop_
_entity_poly.entity_id
_entity_poly.type
_entity_poly.pdbx_seq_one_letter_code
_entity_poly.pdbx_strand_id
1 'polypeptide(L)'
;MTRRNLSIRARLTLIFVVVIALVLVATGAVIVVFYRHSNTAEASSRITQAIAQIQVHDAGGIVASARPLELTTEDHVVVQVTNLAGNEVWAASSEIYKYPVISHEVASVNAPNGYLVRELAWVKGSDLQGELSLAQAQTIVTGRGLGLIVGFIYGPSIVRANHLLLVILSLAIPLLLLIVAIVVWFAVGQTLRPVEAIRRRVATIAANELSERVPETGGDDEVSRMARTLNAMLDRLQTSTRIQQEFVSNASHELRSPLTTLLATVDRASNHLDDTDWEEFTETVRREGRRIDSLVDDLFFLARSDERREEMRREEVDLDDILDEEARRVRQMTTLRISTSGVQPARVWGDPAMIRRLVRNVVDNALRFANEEVAFSTRYVGPMAEICVHDDGTGVDVADSTRLFQRFVRTDAARSRASGGTGLGLPIVAEIAQRHGGEARFIVVESGSTMRIRLRRY
;
A
#
# COMPACT_ATOMS: atom_id res chain seq x y z
N MET A 1 -11.67 -9.50 28.61
CA MET A 1 -10.42 -10.11 28.11
C MET A 1 -9.99 -9.38 26.84
N THR A 2 -9.13 -8.40 26.98
CA THR A 2 -8.59 -7.59 25.87
C THR A 2 -7.64 -8.47 25.05
N ARG A 3 -8.03 -8.81 23.82
CA ARG A 3 -7.10 -9.43 22.85
C ARG A 3 -5.94 -8.46 22.65
N ARG A 4 -4.80 -8.72 23.28
CA ARG A 4 -3.53 -8.05 22.95
C ARG A 4 -3.23 -8.38 21.49
N ASN A 5 -3.52 -7.45 20.60
CA ASN A 5 -3.14 -7.57 19.19
C ASN A 5 -1.61 -7.62 19.14
N LEU A 6 -1.07 -8.79 18.83
CA LEU A 6 0.36 -8.98 18.55
C LEU A 6 0.79 -7.99 17.45
N SER A 7 1.97 -7.41 17.61
CA SER A 7 2.53 -6.56 16.55
C SER A 7 2.62 -7.33 15.22
N ILE A 8 2.51 -6.65 14.09
CA ILE A 8 2.62 -7.25 12.76
C ILE A 8 3.91 -8.08 12.64
N ARG A 9 5.01 -7.58 13.20
CA ARG A 9 6.30 -8.26 13.26
C ARG A 9 6.20 -9.60 14.01
N ALA A 10 5.58 -9.64 15.19
CA ALA A 10 5.42 -10.85 15.96
C ALA A 10 4.49 -11.87 15.27
N ARG A 11 3.42 -11.39 14.62
CA ARG A 11 2.47 -12.24 13.89
C ARG A 11 3.11 -12.91 12.68
N LEU A 12 3.85 -12.15 11.88
CA LEU A 12 4.56 -12.69 10.71
C LEU A 12 5.64 -13.69 11.12
N THR A 13 6.46 -13.35 12.14
CA THR A 13 7.48 -14.28 12.65
C THR A 13 6.85 -15.58 13.14
N LEU A 14 5.73 -15.52 13.88
CA LEU A 14 5.02 -16.71 14.36
C LEU A 14 4.52 -17.58 13.20
N ILE A 15 3.91 -16.98 12.17
CA ILE A 15 3.41 -17.71 11.01
C ILE A 15 4.57 -18.44 10.29
N PHE A 16 5.69 -17.74 10.03
CA PHE A 16 6.86 -18.34 9.38
C PHE A 16 7.43 -19.50 10.21
N VAL A 17 7.60 -19.30 11.52
CA VAL A 17 8.12 -20.34 12.43
C VAL A 17 7.20 -21.56 12.45
N VAL A 18 5.88 -21.38 12.51
CA VAL A 18 4.92 -22.51 12.52
C VAL A 18 4.96 -23.27 11.18
N VAL A 19 4.99 -22.58 10.06
CA VAL A 19 5.06 -23.23 8.73
C VAL A 19 6.35 -24.05 8.61
N ILE A 20 7.50 -23.46 8.98
CA ILE A 20 8.79 -24.15 8.91
C ILE A 20 8.83 -25.33 9.91
N ALA A 21 8.26 -25.17 11.10
CA ALA A 21 8.17 -26.23 12.08
C ALA A 21 7.39 -27.44 11.53
N LEU A 22 6.25 -27.22 10.88
CA LEU A 22 5.46 -28.28 10.23
C LEU A 22 6.27 -29.02 9.16
N VAL A 23 6.98 -28.29 8.32
CA VAL A 23 7.83 -28.87 7.28
C VAL A 23 8.96 -29.70 7.89
N LEU A 24 9.65 -29.17 8.91
CA LEU A 24 10.77 -29.87 9.55
C LEU A 24 10.31 -31.12 10.28
N VAL A 25 9.19 -31.08 10.99
CA VAL A 25 8.61 -32.25 11.68
C VAL A 25 8.19 -33.30 10.67
N ALA A 26 7.52 -32.91 9.57
CA ALA A 26 7.15 -33.86 8.51
C ALA A 26 8.37 -34.52 7.87
N THR A 27 9.40 -33.73 7.54
CA THR A 27 10.65 -34.20 6.96
C THR A 27 11.37 -35.14 7.96
N GLY A 28 11.43 -34.76 9.23
CA GLY A 28 12.02 -35.59 10.28
C GLY A 28 11.30 -36.95 10.42
N ALA A 29 9.95 -36.94 10.38
CA ALA A 29 9.15 -38.17 10.42
C ALA A 29 9.45 -39.07 9.22
N VAL A 30 9.54 -38.53 8.03
CA VAL A 30 9.90 -39.25 6.79
C VAL A 30 11.30 -39.88 6.92
N ILE A 31 12.28 -39.13 7.42
CA ILE A 31 13.64 -39.61 7.63
C ILE A 31 13.65 -40.79 8.62
N VAL A 32 12.93 -40.65 9.73
CA VAL A 32 12.85 -41.74 10.76
C VAL A 32 12.19 -42.99 10.19
N VAL A 33 11.10 -42.84 9.43
CA VAL A 33 10.41 -43.99 8.80
C VAL A 33 11.30 -44.65 7.77
N PHE A 34 11.92 -43.86 6.89
CA PHE A 34 12.83 -44.39 5.87
C PHE A 34 14.04 -45.10 6.47
N TYR A 35 14.67 -44.51 7.49
CA TYR A 35 15.82 -45.07 8.16
C TYR A 35 15.47 -46.41 8.87
N ARG A 36 14.32 -46.47 9.55
CA ARG A 36 13.82 -47.70 10.15
C ARG A 36 13.56 -48.77 9.11
N HIS A 37 12.94 -48.42 7.97
CA HIS A 37 12.66 -49.38 6.92
C HIS A 37 13.94 -49.92 6.27
N SER A 38 14.90 -49.07 6.01
CA SER A 38 16.22 -49.44 5.42
C SER A 38 16.98 -50.37 6.37
N ASN A 39 17.05 -50.06 7.65
CA ASN A 39 17.76 -50.88 8.64
C ASN A 39 17.11 -52.26 8.82
N THR A 40 15.78 -52.32 8.79
CA THR A 40 15.07 -53.63 8.91
C THR A 40 15.26 -54.47 7.65
N ALA A 41 15.27 -53.88 6.46
CA ALA A 41 15.51 -54.59 5.22
C ALA A 41 16.94 -55.16 5.15
N GLU A 42 17.94 -54.39 5.55
CA GLU A 42 19.34 -54.84 5.61
C GLU A 42 19.51 -55.96 6.64
N ALA A 43 18.95 -55.83 7.84
CA ALA A 43 18.95 -56.86 8.86
C ALA A 43 18.31 -58.16 8.36
N SER A 44 17.15 -58.08 7.70
CA SER A 44 16.47 -59.26 7.10
C SER A 44 17.33 -59.94 6.04
N SER A 45 18.00 -59.15 5.17
CA SER A 45 18.91 -59.71 4.16
C SER A 45 20.08 -60.48 4.77
N ARG A 46 20.70 -59.97 5.85
CA ARG A 46 21.78 -60.59 6.57
C ARG A 46 21.35 -61.92 7.22
N ILE A 47 20.15 -61.93 7.87
CA ILE A 47 19.60 -63.18 8.41
C ILE A 47 19.37 -64.21 7.31
N THR A 48 18.77 -63.80 6.20
CA THR A 48 18.52 -64.70 5.06
C THR A 48 19.80 -65.32 4.53
N GLN A 49 20.87 -64.56 4.41
CA GLN A 49 22.20 -65.05 3.97
C GLN A 49 22.77 -66.04 4.97
N ALA A 50 22.69 -65.75 6.27
CA ALA A 50 23.18 -66.67 7.28
C ALA A 50 22.40 -68.02 7.29
N ILE A 51 21.07 -67.95 7.13
CA ILE A 51 20.22 -69.16 7.00
C ILE A 51 20.61 -69.97 5.76
N ALA A 52 20.86 -69.31 4.59
CA ALA A 52 21.23 -69.96 3.35
C ALA A 52 22.61 -70.68 3.48
N GLN A 53 23.56 -70.07 4.17
CA GLN A 53 24.85 -70.70 4.44
C GLN A 53 24.71 -72.03 5.25
N ILE A 54 23.85 -72.07 6.22
CA ILE A 54 23.59 -73.26 7.01
C ILE A 54 22.89 -74.35 6.19
N GLN A 55 21.96 -74.00 5.30
CA GLN A 55 21.31 -74.95 4.38
C GLN A 55 22.28 -75.64 3.47
N VAL A 56 23.28 -74.89 2.94
CA VAL A 56 24.33 -75.48 2.11
C VAL A 56 25.25 -76.41 2.88
N HIS A 57 25.52 -76.14 4.17
CA HIS A 57 26.36 -76.96 5.01
C HIS A 57 25.65 -78.24 5.49
N ASP A 58 24.33 -78.23 5.67
CA ASP A 58 23.55 -79.38 6.11
C ASP A 58 23.54 -80.54 5.06
N ALA A 59 23.74 -80.21 3.78
CA ALA A 59 23.99 -81.21 2.74
C ALA A 59 25.18 -82.11 3.06
N GLY A 60 26.06 -81.73 4.01
CA GLY A 60 27.19 -82.44 4.50
C GLY A 60 26.97 -83.18 5.83
N GLY A 61 25.75 -83.15 6.47
CA GLY A 61 25.42 -83.87 7.71
C GLY A 61 25.82 -83.22 9.02
N ILE A 62 26.06 -81.89 9.06
CA ILE A 62 26.57 -81.13 10.20
C ILE A 62 25.49 -81.04 11.32
N VAL A 63 24.20 -80.92 11.00
CA VAL A 63 23.08 -80.84 11.98
C VAL A 63 22.83 -82.17 12.72
N ALA A 64 23.33 -83.27 12.17
CA ALA A 64 23.18 -84.56 12.78
C ALA A 64 24.04 -84.81 14.05
N SER A 65 25.05 -83.98 14.30
CA SER A 65 26.05 -84.20 15.34
C SER A 65 25.97 -83.30 16.56
N ALA A 66 24.91 -82.53 16.75
CA ALA A 66 24.68 -81.66 17.94
C ALA A 66 25.90 -80.80 18.35
N ARG A 67 26.64 -80.30 17.38
CA ARG A 67 27.79 -79.41 17.63
C ARG A 67 27.46 -77.96 17.44
N PRO A 68 28.15 -77.03 18.14
CA PRO A 68 28.01 -75.60 17.86
C PRO A 68 28.24 -75.32 16.39
N LEU A 69 27.39 -74.52 15.76
CA LEU A 69 27.55 -74.04 14.41
C LEU A 69 28.60 -72.91 14.42
N GLU A 70 29.75 -73.16 13.81
CA GLU A 70 30.71 -72.07 13.54
C GLU A 70 30.25 -71.30 12.31
N LEU A 71 29.54 -70.21 12.55
CA LEU A 71 29.16 -69.26 11.54
C LEU A 71 30.30 -68.24 11.40
N THR A 72 30.90 -68.17 10.21
CA THR A 72 31.86 -67.11 9.84
C THR A 72 31.14 -65.80 9.54
N THR A 73 30.14 -65.44 10.31
CA THR A 73 29.43 -64.16 10.10
C THR A 73 29.99 -63.10 11.04
N GLU A 74 30.68 -62.12 10.45
CA GLU A 74 31.28 -60.99 11.18
C GLU A 74 30.24 -60.08 11.86
N ASP A 75 28.93 -60.35 11.74
CA ASP A 75 27.91 -59.37 12.03
C ASP A 75 26.83 -59.78 13.03
N HIS A 76 27.20 -60.29 14.18
CA HIS A 76 26.23 -60.49 15.31
C HIS A 76 24.92 -61.24 14.92
N VAL A 77 24.91 -62.05 13.87
CA VAL A 77 23.79 -62.92 13.47
C VAL A 77 23.97 -64.25 14.15
N VAL A 78 23.00 -64.62 14.99
CA VAL A 78 22.96 -65.95 15.59
C VAL A 78 21.83 -66.76 15.02
N VAL A 79 22.03 -68.05 14.89
CA VAL A 79 21.05 -68.97 14.30
C VAL A 79 20.82 -70.14 15.26
N GLN A 80 19.58 -70.56 15.41
CA GLN A 80 19.18 -71.73 16.13
C GLN A 80 18.31 -72.62 15.25
N VAL A 81 18.64 -73.92 15.21
CA VAL A 81 17.87 -74.93 14.50
C VAL A 81 17.17 -75.78 15.53
N THR A 82 15.86 -75.97 15.41
CA THR A 82 15.00 -76.71 16.36
C THR A 82 14.13 -77.73 15.62
N ASN A 83 13.50 -78.61 16.33
CA ASN A 83 12.40 -79.38 15.77
C ASN A 83 11.22 -78.50 15.37
N LEU A 84 10.28 -79.06 14.58
CA LEU A 84 9.14 -78.28 14.07
C LEU A 84 8.24 -77.71 15.19
N ALA A 85 8.22 -78.39 16.34
CA ALA A 85 7.50 -77.96 17.51
C ALA A 85 8.21 -76.86 18.31
N GLY A 86 9.45 -76.53 18.01
CA GLY A 86 10.24 -75.50 18.65
C GLY A 86 10.63 -75.78 20.10
N ASN A 87 10.60 -77.06 20.55
CA ASN A 87 10.89 -77.42 21.91
C ASN A 87 12.20 -78.19 22.15
N GLU A 88 12.93 -78.54 21.07
CA GLU A 88 14.23 -79.15 21.12
C GLU A 88 15.22 -78.44 20.17
N VAL A 89 16.37 -78.05 20.69
CA VAL A 89 17.45 -77.45 19.90
C VAL A 89 18.30 -78.56 19.30
N TRP A 90 18.39 -78.56 17.95
CA TRP A 90 19.22 -79.52 17.24
C TRP A 90 20.62 -78.95 16.95
N ALA A 91 20.70 -77.69 16.70
CA ALA A 91 21.97 -76.95 16.48
C ALA A 91 21.77 -75.48 16.83
N ALA A 92 22.83 -74.79 17.21
CA ALA A 92 22.83 -73.36 17.44
C ALA A 92 24.22 -72.79 17.24
N SER A 93 24.26 -71.47 16.94
CA SER A 93 25.50 -70.71 16.96
C SER A 93 26.19 -70.86 18.33
N SER A 94 27.55 -70.86 18.34
CA SER A 94 28.36 -70.99 19.54
C SER A 94 27.97 -70.07 20.67
N GLU A 95 27.52 -68.86 20.37
CA GLU A 95 27.11 -67.84 21.32
C GLU A 95 25.82 -68.15 22.03
N ILE A 96 24.90 -68.91 21.41
CA ILE A 96 23.57 -69.19 21.94
C ILE A 96 23.37 -70.73 22.23
N TYR A 97 24.37 -71.56 21.99
CA TYR A 97 24.27 -73.00 22.12
C TYR A 97 23.88 -73.49 23.53
N LYS A 98 24.24 -72.79 24.58
CA LYS A 98 23.92 -73.12 26.00
C LYS A 98 22.57 -72.59 26.43
N TYR A 99 21.84 -71.88 25.60
CA TYR A 99 20.59 -71.27 25.95
C TYR A 99 19.40 -72.18 25.57
N PRO A 100 18.24 -72.08 26.31
CA PRO A 100 17.03 -72.81 25.96
C PRO A 100 16.48 -72.34 24.60
N VAL A 101 15.53 -73.10 24.06
CA VAL A 101 14.89 -72.84 22.81
C VAL A 101 14.36 -71.39 22.69
N ILE A 102 14.97 -70.58 21.91
CA ILE A 102 14.57 -69.18 21.64
C ILE A 102 13.45 -69.18 20.62
N SER A 103 13.33 -70.19 19.80
CA SER A 103 12.43 -70.31 18.67
C SER A 103 10.97 -70.50 19.02
N HIS A 104 10.62 -70.83 20.31
CA HIS A 104 9.26 -71.18 20.66
C HIS A 104 8.23 -70.05 20.49
N GLU A 105 8.61 -68.81 20.75
CA GLU A 105 7.75 -67.65 20.53
C GLU A 105 7.72 -67.19 19.05
N VAL A 106 8.79 -67.45 18.30
CA VAL A 106 8.87 -67.11 16.86
C VAL A 106 8.11 -68.15 16.03
N ALA A 107 8.05 -69.42 16.48
CA ALA A 107 7.35 -70.50 15.77
C ALA A 107 5.83 -70.34 15.75
N SER A 108 5.24 -69.56 16.69
CA SER A 108 3.80 -69.31 16.77
C SER A 108 3.27 -68.35 15.69
N VAL A 109 4.12 -67.77 14.89
CA VAL A 109 3.75 -66.73 13.94
C VAL A 109 4.10 -67.16 12.51
N ASN A 110 3.09 -67.62 11.78
CA ASN A 110 3.18 -68.08 10.39
C ASN A 110 3.27 -66.92 9.44
N ALA A 111 4.44 -66.36 9.15
CA ALA A 111 4.57 -65.38 8.09
C ALA A 111 5.80 -65.65 7.22
N PRO A 112 5.66 -65.57 5.90
CA PRO A 112 6.66 -66.01 4.94
C PRO A 112 7.86 -65.09 4.80
N ASN A 113 7.88 -63.91 5.40
CA ASN A 113 8.87 -62.86 5.08
C ASN A 113 9.65 -62.27 6.26
N GLY A 114 9.70 -62.94 7.42
CA GLY A 114 10.41 -62.40 8.59
C GLY A 114 9.57 -61.51 9.51
N TYR A 115 9.86 -61.49 10.79
CA TYR A 115 9.10 -60.77 11.81
C TYR A 115 9.96 -59.79 12.57
N LEU A 116 9.41 -58.63 12.82
CA LEU A 116 9.92 -57.71 13.83
C LEU A 116 9.50 -58.28 15.18
N VAL A 117 10.40 -58.90 15.88
CA VAL A 117 10.18 -59.30 17.27
C VAL A 117 10.41 -58.10 18.14
N ARG A 118 9.33 -57.49 18.65
CA ARG A 118 9.44 -56.51 19.72
C ARG A 118 9.95 -57.23 20.97
N GLU A 119 11.17 -56.82 21.39
CA GLU A 119 11.78 -57.19 22.67
C GLU A 119 11.52 -58.64 23.07
N LEU A 120 12.44 -59.53 22.69
CA LEU A 120 12.52 -60.84 23.34
C LEU A 120 13.03 -60.63 24.78
N ALA A 121 12.13 -60.22 25.66
CA ALA A 121 12.41 -59.78 27.03
C ALA A 121 12.86 -60.93 27.97
N TRP A 122 13.12 -62.20 27.50
CA TRP A 122 13.14 -63.36 28.36
C TRP A 122 14.32 -64.31 28.18
N VAL A 123 15.37 -63.87 27.51
CA VAL A 123 16.63 -64.61 27.68
C VAL A 123 17.22 -64.25 29.05
N LYS A 124 16.46 -64.56 30.13
CA LYS A 124 16.89 -64.29 31.48
C LYS A 124 18.23 -64.96 31.75
N GLY A 125 19.22 -64.17 32.13
CA GLY A 125 20.54 -64.66 32.53
C GLY A 125 21.55 -64.82 31.41
N SER A 126 21.28 -64.34 30.20
CA SER A 126 22.26 -64.31 29.13
C SER A 126 22.78 -62.89 28.94
N ASP A 127 24.02 -62.76 28.39
CA ASP A 127 24.58 -61.46 27.96
C ASP A 127 23.82 -60.85 26.79
N LEU A 128 22.81 -61.55 26.24
CA LEU A 128 21.95 -61.17 25.12
C LEU A 128 20.61 -60.53 25.59
N GLN A 129 20.43 -60.34 26.90
CA GLN A 129 19.18 -59.82 27.47
C GLN A 129 18.89 -58.41 26.95
N GLY A 130 17.78 -58.25 26.20
CA GLY A 130 17.30 -56.98 25.71
C GLY A 130 17.89 -56.48 24.38
N GLU A 131 18.73 -57.24 23.71
CA GLU A 131 19.44 -56.80 22.48
C GLU A 131 18.91 -57.40 21.17
N LEU A 132 17.97 -58.33 21.21
CA LEU A 132 17.43 -58.97 20.00
C LEU A 132 16.48 -58.00 19.25
N SER A 133 16.87 -57.65 18.03
CA SER A 133 16.18 -56.62 17.25
C SER A 133 15.30 -57.18 16.13
N LEU A 134 15.70 -58.27 15.50
CA LEU A 134 14.97 -58.88 14.39
C LEU A 134 15.18 -60.42 14.40
N ALA A 135 14.11 -61.16 14.15
CA ALA A 135 14.15 -62.58 13.98
C ALA A 135 13.46 -63.04 12.69
N GLN A 136 13.98 -64.03 12.03
CA GLN A 136 13.41 -64.62 10.83
C GLN A 136 13.46 -66.13 10.93
N ALA A 137 12.35 -66.83 10.64
CA ALA A 137 12.23 -68.27 10.72
C ALA A 137 11.95 -68.87 9.35
N GLN A 138 12.55 -70.01 9.07
CA GLN A 138 12.32 -70.80 7.87
C GLN A 138 12.32 -72.31 8.17
N THR A 139 11.47 -73.08 7.49
CA THR A 139 11.50 -74.52 7.60
C THR A 139 12.71 -75.14 6.86
N ILE A 140 13.36 -76.10 7.46
CA ILE A 140 14.51 -76.81 6.88
C ILE A 140 14.30 -78.35 6.98
N VAL A 141 14.78 -79.08 6.00
CA VAL A 141 14.83 -80.54 6.04
C VAL A 141 16.23 -80.93 6.46
N THR A 142 16.32 -81.63 7.60
CA THR A 142 17.60 -82.07 8.12
C THR A 142 17.65 -83.60 8.18
N GLY A 143 18.81 -84.17 8.45
CA GLY A 143 18.95 -85.64 8.68
C GLY A 143 18.11 -86.19 9.85
N ARG A 144 17.58 -85.29 10.72
CA ARG A 144 16.66 -85.64 11.84
C ARG A 144 15.19 -85.43 11.49
N GLY A 145 14.89 -85.01 10.30
CA GLY A 145 13.54 -84.66 9.83
C GLY A 145 13.30 -83.19 9.59
N LEU A 146 12.01 -82.81 9.56
CA LEU A 146 11.63 -81.37 9.34
C LEU A 146 11.95 -80.58 10.61
N GLY A 147 12.71 -79.54 10.49
CA GLY A 147 13.07 -78.61 11.54
C GLY A 147 12.73 -77.15 11.17
N LEU A 148 12.90 -76.27 12.13
CA LEU A 148 12.77 -74.85 12.03
C LEU A 148 14.15 -74.18 12.24
N ILE A 149 14.62 -73.41 11.28
CA ILE A 149 15.80 -72.58 11.44
C ILE A 149 15.36 -71.14 11.72
N VAL A 150 15.90 -70.59 12.78
CA VAL A 150 15.58 -69.21 13.20
C VAL A 150 16.86 -68.41 13.29
N GLY A 151 16.98 -67.40 12.52
CA GLY A 151 18.05 -66.43 12.59
C GLY A 151 17.67 -65.19 13.36
N PHE A 152 18.58 -64.70 14.17
CA PHE A 152 18.41 -63.49 14.98
C PHE A 152 19.58 -62.57 14.76
N ILE A 153 19.28 -61.27 14.70
CA ILE A 153 20.30 -60.23 14.81
C ILE A 153 20.20 -59.65 16.21
N TYR A 154 21.30 -59.70 16.94
CA TYR A 154 21.41 -59.06 18.23
C TYR A 154 22.50 -57.98 18.20
N GLY A 155 22.32 -56.97 19.02
CA GLY A 155 23.31 -55.91 19.20
C GLY A 155 22.73 -54.53 19.38
N PRO A 156 23.41 -53.70 20.11
CA PRO A 156 22.98 -52.36 20.46
C PRO A 156 22.97 -51.43 19.23
N SER A 157 23.53 -51.86 18.07
CA SER A 157 23.77 -50.98 16.91
C SER A 157 22.49 -50.41 16.28
N ILE A 158 21.44 -51.24 16.09
CA ILE A 158 20.20 -50.80 15.46
C ILE A 158 19.38 -49.90 16.40
N VAL A 159 19.29 -50.31 17.69
CA VAL A 159 18.55 -49.55 18.71
C VAL A 159 19.25 -48.22 19.02
N ARG A 160 20.58 -48.27 19.20
CA ARG A 160 21.40 -47.07 19.47
C ARG A 160 21.38 -46.10 18.29
N ALA A 161 21.45 -46.59 17.04
CA ALA A 161 21.42 -45.73 15.86
C ALA A 161 20.05 -45.02 15.73
N ASN A 162 18.93 -45.71 15.98
CA ASN A 162 17.61 -45.10 16.01
C ASN A 162 17.47 -44.06 17.12
N HIS A 163 18.00 -44.37 18.33
CA HIS A 163 17.97 -43.45 19.46
C HIS A 163 18.84 -42.21 19.18
N LEU A 164 20.04 -42.41 18.65
CA LEU A 164 20.94 -41.28 18.25
C LEU A 164 20.30 -40.39 17.22
N LEU A 165 19.64 -40.95 16.20
CA LEU A 165 18.91 -40.18 15.20
C LEU A 165 17.82 -39.31 15.81
N LEU A 166 17.03 -39.88 16.74
CA LEU A 166 15.96 -39.15 17.45
C LEU A 166 16.55 -38.04 18.33
N VAL A 167 17.66 -38.26 19.01
CA VAL A 167 18.35 -37.27 19.83
C VAL A 167 18.87 -36.13 18.97
N ILE A 168 19.52 -36.44 17.83
CA ILE A 168 19.99 -35.44 16.89
C ILE A 168 18.83 -34.60 16.36
N LEU A 169 17.74 -35.21 15.92
CA LEU A 169 16.56 -34.48 15.41
C LEU A 169 15.90 -33.64 16.50
N SER A 170 15.81 -34.14 17.73
CA SER A 170 15.22 -33.43 18.86
C SER A 170 15.99 -32.18 19.28
N LEU A 171 17.31 -32.14 19.03
CA LEU A 171 18.18 -30.98 19.26
C LEU A 171 18.26 -30.06 18.04
N ALA A 172 18.38 -30.66 16.85
CA ALA A 172 18.58 -29.90 15.60
C ALA A 172 17.34 -29.10 15.21
N ILE A 173 16.14 -29.68 15.32
CA ILE A 173 14.89 -29.00 14.93
C ILE A 173 14.64 -27.75 15.77
N PRO A 174 14.65 -27.76 17.12
CA PRO A 174 14.46 -26.55 17.92
C PRO A 174 15.56 -25.49 17.68
N LEU A 175 16.82 -25.93 17.53
CA LEU A 175 17.92 -25.01 17.24
C LEU A 175 17.71 -24.28 15.89
N LEU A 176 17.34 -25.03 14.85
CA LEU A 176 17.07 -24.46 13.55
C LEU A 176 15.86 -23.50 13.60
N LEU A 177 14.80 -23.87 14.30
CA LEU A 177 13.63 -23.00 14.50
C LEU A 177 13.98 -21.71 15.23
N LEU A 178 14.87 -21.78 16.23
CA LEU A 178 15.36 -20.60 16.93
C LEU A 178 16.13 -19.67 16.00
N ILE A 179 17.04 -20.23 15.20
CA ILE A 179 17.80 -19.45 14.20
C ILE A 179 16.84 -18.78 13.21
N VAL A 180 15.90 -19.53 12.65
CA VAL A 180 14.87 -19.00 11.73
C VAL A 180 14.06 -17.90 12.40
N ALA A 181 13.62 -18.08 13.63
CA ALA A 181 12.87 -17.07 14.38
C ALA A 181 13.66 -15.77 14.52
N ILE A 182 14.96 -15.86 14.84
CA ILE A 182 15.85 -14.71 14.96
C ILE A 182 16.01 -14.00 13.60
N VAL A 183 16.33 -14.75 12.54
CA VAL A 183 16.54 -14.19 11.20
C VAL A 183 15.28 -13.49 10.70
N VAL A 184 14.12 -14.15 10.78
CA VAL A 184 12.84 -13.57 10.35
C VAL A 184 12.48 -12.34 11.18
N TRP A 185 12.71 -12.40 12.51
CA TRP A 185 12.48 -11.26 13.39
C TRP A 185 13.28 -10.02 12.97
N PHE A 186 14.56 -10.18 12.66
CA PHE A 186 15.41 -9.09 12.20
C PHE A 186 15.01 -8.60 10.80
N ALA A 187 14.79 -9.51 9.86
CA ALA A 187 14.42 -9.18 8.48
C ALA A 187 13.10 -8.40 8.42
N VAL A 188 12.03 -8.92 9.07
CA VAL A 188 10.75 -8.22 9.13
C VAL A 188 10.87 -6.87 9.84
N GLY A 189 11.68 -6.81 10.91
CA GLY A 189 11.95 -5.56 11.62
C GLY A 189 12.61 -4.51 10.77
N GLN A 190 13.57 -4.89 9.93
CA GLN A 190 14.28 -3.98 9.04
C GLN A 190 13.38 -3.48 7.91
N THR A 191 12.58 -4.37 7.31
CA THR A 191 11.65 -4.03 6.23
C THR A 191 10.51 -3.10 6.70
N LEU A 192 10.05 -3.24 7.97
CA LEU A 192 8.98 -2.39 8.51
C LEU A 192 9.45 -1.08 9.14
N ARG A 193 10.76 -0.88 9.36
CA ARG A 193 11.31 0.38 9.92
C ARG A 193 10.90 1.63 9.14
N PRO A 194 11.01 1.67 7.81
CA PRO A 194 10.62 2.85 7.03
C PRO A 194 9.12 3.16 7.17
N VAL A 195 8.26 2.14 7.18
CA VAL A 195 6.81 2.32 7.35
C VAL A 195 6.49 2.96 8.71
N GLU A 196 7.16 2.53 9.77
CA GLU A 196 6.99 3.12 11.10
C GLU A 196 7.52 4.56 11.16
N ALA A 197 8.62 4.87 10.44
CA ALA A 197 9.12 6.24 10.31
C ALA A 197 8.11 7.15 9.59
N ILE A 198 7.52 6.67 8.48
CA ILE A 198 6.46 7.35 7.75
C ILE A 198 5.26 7.62 8.68
N ARG A 199 4.78 6.59 9.37
CA ARG A 199 3.63 6.69 10.29
C ARG A 199 3.87 7.75 11.39
N ARG A 200 5.05 7.73 12.00
CA ARG A 200 5.42 8.71 13.04
C ARG A 200 5.47 10.11 12.47
N ARG A 201 6.09 10.28 11.29
CA ARG A 201 6.21 11.61 10.68
C ARG A 201 4.84 12.18 10.30
N VAL A 202 3.99 11.38 9.67
CA VAL A 202 2.61 11.80 9.34
C VAL A 202 1.82 12.15 10.61
N ALA A 203 2.01 11.42 11.71
CA ALA A 203 1.33 11.69 12.98
C ALA A 203 1.82 12.99 13.66
N THR A 204 3.03 13.46 13.37
CA THR A 204 3.58 14.71 13.92
C THR A 204 3.35 15.92 13.00
N ILE A 205 3.01 15.71 11.72
CA ILE A 205 2.67 16.81 10.81
C ILE A 205 1.34 17.42 11.27
N ALA A 206 1.43 18.53 11.98
CA ALA A 206 0.29 19.35 12.33
C ALA A 206 -0.08 20.25 11.15
N ALA A 207 -1.32 20.76 11.13
CA ALA A 207 -1.81 21.64 10.05
C ALA A 207 -0.91 22.88 9.80
N ASN A 208 -0.14 23.30 10.81
CA ASN A 208 0.75 24.46 10.74
C ASN A 208 2.18 24.13 10.27
N GLU A 209 2.53 22.85 10.12
CA GLU A 209 3.90 22.40 9.77
C GLU A 209 3.90 21.56 8.48
N LEU A 210 3.07 21.93 7.52
CA LEU A 210 2.94 21.24 6.23
C LEU A 210 4.21 21.32 5.35
N SER A 211 5.25 22.05 5.79
CA SER A 211 6.55 22.12 5.12
C SER A 211 7.41 20.87 5.32
N GLU A 212 7.13 20.08 6.35
CA GLU A 212 7.83 18.83 6.60
C GLU A 212 7.48 17.76 5.58
N ARG A 213 8.46 16.90 5.26
CA ARG A 213 8.29 15.81 4.30
C ARG A 213 8.57 14.48 4.95
N VAL A 214 7.92 13.46 4.41
CA VAL A 214 8.15 12.06 4.77
C VAL A 214 9.49 11.62 4.17
N PRO A 215 10.37 10.94 4.95
CA PRO A 215 11.65 10.49 4.43
C PRO A 215 11.48 9.46 3.31
N GLU A 216 12.18 9.66 2.21
CA GLU A 216 12.27 8.72 1.10
C GLU A 216 13.43 7.76 1.33
N THR A 217 13.19 6.47 1.17
CA THR A 217 14.19 5.41 1.42
C THR A 217 15.20 5.22 0.29
N GLY A 218 15.12 6.04 -0.77
CA GLY A 218 16.09 6.03 -1.88
C GLY A 218 16.00 4.84 -2.84
N GLY A 219 15.04 3.93 -2.64
CA GLY A 219 14.76 2.80 -3.51
C GLY A 219 13.57 3.02 -4.43
N ASP A 220 13.30 2.05 -5.29
CA ASP A 220 12.09 2.02 -6.15
C ASP A 220 11.08 0.95 -5.69
N ASP A 221 11.07 0.67 -4.38
CA ASP A 221 10.15 -0.25 -3.73
C ASP A 221 8.77 0.38 -3.45
N GLU A 222 7.82 -0.43 -2.98
CA GLU A 222 6.45 -0.01 -2.68
C GLU A 222 6.41 1.09 -1.59
N VAL A 223 7.34 1.05 -0.64
CA VAL A 223 7.42 2.01 0.47
C VAL A 223 7.89 3.37 -0.04
N SER A 224 8.88 3.40 -0.92
CA SER A 224 9.37 4.63 -1.57
C SER A 224 8.30 5.25 -2.47
N ARG A 225 7.53 4.45 -3.22
CA ARG A 225 6.38 4.94 -4.00
C ARG A 225 5.31 5.56 -3.12
N MET A 226 5.00 4.94 -1.97
CA MET A 226 4.06 5.48 -0.99
C MET A 226 4.55 6.81 -0.41
N ALA A 227 5.84 6.92 -0.04
CA ALA A 227 6.43 8.16 0.48
C ALA A 227 6.33 9.30 -0.55
N ARG A 228 6.67 9.04 -1.83
CA ARG A 228 6.51 10.02 -2.92
C ARG A 228 5.06 10.47 -3.10
N THR A 229 4.11 9.55 -3.07
CA THR A 229 2.68 9.88 -3.19
C THR A 229 2.20 10.76 -2.01
N LEU A 230 2.63 10.43 -0.78
CA LEU A 230 2.34 11.23 0.41
C LEU A 230 2.97 12.64 0.31
N ASN A 231 4.22 12.74 -0.13
CA ASN A 231 4.89 14.02 -0.31
C ASN A 231 4.17 14.88 -1.35
N ALA A 232 3.76 14.29 -2.49
CA ALA A 232 2.97 15.00 -3.50
C ALA A 232 1.60 15.47 -2.96
N MET A 233 0.96 14.70 -2.09
CA MET A 233 -0.26 15.11 -1.40
C MET A 233 -0.01 16.26 -0.43
N LEU A 234 1.08 16.20 0.35
CA LEU A 234 1.49 17.27 1.27
C LEU A 234 1.80 18.57 0.51
N ASP A 235 2.47 18.51 -0.66
CA ASP A 235 2.72 19.67 -1.52
C ASP A 235 1.43 20.35 -1.97
N ARG A 236 0.45 19.56 -2.40
CA ARG A 236 -0.87 20.09 -2.79
C ARG A 236 -1.59 20.72 -1.61
N LEU A 237 -1.56 20.08 -0.44
CA LEU A 237 -2.19 20.58 0.77
C LEU A 237 -1.53 21.88 1.25
N GLN A 238 -0.19 21.94 1.27
CA GLN A 238 0.58 23.13 1.62
C GLN A 238 0.25 24.30 0.67
N THR A 239 0.22 24.04 -0.63
CA THR A 239 -0.12 25.04 -1.65
C THR A 239 -1.54 25.57 -1.44
N SER A 240 -2.51 24.67 -1.22
CA SER A 240 -3.91 25.04 -0.95
C SER A 240 -4.06 25.88 0.31
N THR A 241 -3.39 25.47 1.41
CA THR A 241 -3.43 26.21 2.68
C THR A 241 -2.81 27.61 2.53
N ARG A 242 -1.68 27.71 1.80
CA ARG A 242 -1.03 29.00 1.54
C ARG A 242 -1.94 29.92 0.73
N ILE A 243 -2.57 29.43 -0.35
CA ILE A 243 -3.52 30.22 -1.15
C ILE A 243 -4.69 30.69 -0.28
N GLN A 244 -5.19 29.84 0.60
CA GLN A 244 -6.29 30.21 1.51
C GLN A 244 -5.87 31.28 2.53
N GLN A 245 -4.65 31.17 3.09
CA GLN A 245 -4.11 32.19 4.01
C GLN A 245 -3.88 33.53 3.33
N GLU A 246 -3.29 33.53 2.13
CA GLU A 246 -3.12 34.72 1.30
C GLU A 246 -4.47 35.37 0.95
N PHE A 247 -5.48 34.55 0.62
CA PHE A 247 -6.84 35.03 0.37
C PHE A 247 -7.45 35.76 1.58
N VAL A 248 -7.40 35.15 2.77
CA VAL A 248 -7.94 35.76 4.00
C VAL A 248 -7.18 37.04 4.38
N SER A 249 -5.85 37.02 4.26
CA SER A 249 -5.01 38.19 4.54
C SER A 249 -5.35 39.35 3.60
N ASN A 250 -5.37 39.10 2.29
CA ASN A 250 -5.66 40.12 1.30
C ASN A 250 -7.09 40.66 1.41
N ALA A 251 -8.08 39.78 1.64
CA ALA A 251 -9.46 40.19 1.88
C ALA A 251 -9.56 41.13 3.09
N SER A 252 -8.85 40.83 4.18
CA SER A 252 -8.82 41.66 5.38
C SER A 252 -8.20 43.04 5.10
N HIS A 253 -7.16 43.09 4.28
CA HIS A 253 -6.55 44.37 3.88
C HIS A 253 -7.46 45.21 2.98
N GLU A 254 -8.10 44.59 1.99
CA GLU A 254 -9.01 45.29 1.05
C GLU A 254 -10.30 45.75 1.71
N LEU A 255 -10.78 45.06 2.76
CA LEU A 255 -11.91 45.50 3.57
C LEU A 255 -11.55 46.64 4.54
N ARG A 256 -10.32 46.63 5.07
CA ARG A 256 -9.90 47.66 6.07
C ARG A 256 -9.78 49.04 5.44
N SER A 257 -9.33 49.15 4.20
CA SER A 257 -9.13 50.43 3.50
C SER A 257 -10.43 51.26 3.42
N PRO A 258 -11.52 50.77 2.79
CA PRO A 258 -12.79 51.52 2.71
C PRO A 258 -13.41 51.77 4.07
N LEU A 259 -13.29 50.82 5.03
CA LEU A 259 -13.77 51.00 6.39
C LEU A 259 -13.05 52.14 7.10
N THR A 260 -11.72 52.24 6.95
CA THR A 260 -10.94 53.35 7.52
C THR A 260 -11.35 54.68 6.91
N THR A 261 -11.60 54.72 5.59
CA THR A 261 -12.10 55.92 4.92
C THR A 261 -13.47 56.33 5.45
N LEU A 262 -14.40 55.39 5.62
CA LEU A 262 -15.71 55.64 6.21
C LEU A 262 -15.60 56.21 7.62
N LEU A 263 -14.83 55.58 8.50
CA LEU A 263 -14.64 56.03 9.88
C LEU A 263 -14.01 57.44 9.92
N ALA A 264 -12.99 57.71 9.12
CA ALA A 264 -12.36 59.03 9.02
C ALA A 264 -13.31 60.11 8.52
N THR A 265 -14.19 59.74 7.55
CA THR A 265 -15.23 60.64 7.03
C THR A 265 -16.27 60.98 8.10
N VAL A 266 -16.72 59.97 8.88
CA VAL A 266 -17.65 60.17 10.00
C VAL A 266 -17.02 61.01 11.11
N ASP A 267 -15.78 60.71 11.51
CA ASP A 267 -15.05 61.46 12.54
C ASP A 267 -14.85 62.92 12.16
N ARG A 268 -14.52 63.18 10.87
CA ARG A 268 -14.37 64.54 10.35
C ARG A 268 -15.73 65.31 10.44
N ALA A 269 -16.80 64.70 9.96
CA ALA A 269 -18.13 65.28 10.03
C ALA A 269 -18.61 65.55 11.48
N SER A 270 -18.31 64.63 12.38
CA SER A 270 -18.67 64.77 13.79
C SER A 270 -17.92 65.89 14.53
N ASN A 271 -16.69 66.17 14.12
CA ASN A 271 -15.84 67.21 14.73
C ASN A 271 -16.03 68.62 14.13
N HIS A 272 -16.62 68.71 12.94
CA HIS A 272 -16.77 69.95 12.15
C HIS A 272 -18.19 70.05 11.54
N LEU A 273 -19.21 70.00 12.36
CA LEU A 273 -20.64 69.94 11.93
C LEU A 273 -21.05 71.14 11.06
N ASP A 274 -20.57 72.35 11.37
CA ASP A 274 -20.93 73.58 10.65
C ASP A 274 -20.22 73.76 9.31
N ASP A 275 -19.03 73.10 9.15
CA ASP A 275 -18.21 73.16 7.92
C ASP A 275 -18.34 71.90 7.06
N THR A 276 -19.23 70.99 7.42
CA THR A 276 -19.38 69.71 6.72
C THR A 276 -20.21 69.89 5.44
N ASP A 277 -19.60 69.53 4.29
CA ASP A 277 -20.35 69.36 3.07
C ASP A 277 -21.10 67.98 3.14
N TRP A 278 -22.38 68.06 3.48
CA TRP A 278 -23.24 66.91 3.65
C TRP A 278 -23.50 66.14 2.33
N GLU A 279 -23.35 66.79 1.17
CA GLU A 279 -23.48 66.12 -0.11
C GLU A 279 -22.25 65.27 -0.40
N GLU A 280 -21.04 65.82 -0.22
CA GLU A 280 -19.77 65.10 -0.34
C GLU A 280 -19.71 63.96 0.70
N PHE A 281 -20.12 64.21 1.95
CA PHE A 281 -20.18 63.21 2.98
C PHE A 281 -21.06 62.01 2.57
N THR A 282 -22.31 62.31 2.17
CA THR A 282 -23.29 61.29 1.79
C THR A 282 -22.82 60.50 0.59
N GLU A 283 -22.23 61.14 -0.40
CA GLU A 283 -21.69 60.47 -1.61
C GLU A 283 -20.51 59.58 -1.27
N THR A 284 -19.62 60.05 -0.39
CA THR A 284 -18.46 59.26 0.05
C THR A 284 -18.91 58.01 0.85
N VAL A 285 -19.82 58.16 1.81
CA VAL A 285 -20.37 57.03 2.58
C VAL A 285 -21.07 56.04 1.66
N ARG A 286 -21.86 56.52 0.70
CA ARG A 286 -22.57 55.66 -0.25
C ARG A 286 -21.59 54.92 -1.18
N ARG A 287 -20.56 55.58 -1.64
CA ARG A 287 -19.52 55.01 -2.56
C ARG A 287 -18.74 53.90 -1.81
N GLU A 288 -18.23 54.19 -0.62
CA GLU A 288 -17.43 53.20 0.11
C GLU A 288 -18.32 52.04 0.66
N GLY A 289 -19.58 52.31 1.03
CA GLY A 289 -20.54 51.27 1.37
C GLY A 289 -20.81 50.32 0.21
N ARG A 290 -21.08 50.81 -0.98
CA ARG A 290 -21.24 49.99 -2.21
C ARG A 290 -19.97 49.22 -2.55
N ARG A 291 -18.80 49.78 -2.30
CA ARG A 291 -17.52 49.14 -2.53
C ARG A 291 -17.33 47.97 -1.60
N ILE A 292 -17.67 48.08 -0.31
CA ILE A 292 -17.62 46.99 0.66
C ILE A 292 -18.61 45.89 0.25
N ASP A 293 -19.85 46.24 -0.07
CA ASP A 293 -20.87 45.29 -0.51
C ASP A 293 -20.42 44.45 -1.72
N SER A 294 -19.96 45.13 -2.77
CA SER A 294 -19.41 44.45 -3.95
C SER A 294 -18.22 43.54 -3.61
N LEU A 295 -17.32 43.97 -2.71
CA LEU A 295 -16.16 43.20 -2.32
C LEU A 295 -16.53 41.93 -1.56
N VAL A 296 -17.54 42.05 -0.66
CA VAL A 296 -18.10 40.90 0.08
C VAL A 296 -18.73 39.91 -0.88
N ASP A 297 -19.56 40.39 -1.84
CA ASP A 297 -20.17 39.53 -2.86
C ASP A 297 -19.14 38.82 -3.76
N ASP A 298 -18.05 39.50 -4.10
CA ASP A 298 -16.95 38.94 -4.86
C ASP A 298 -16.20 37.85 -4.07
N LEU A 299 -15.97 38.08 -2.77
CA LEU A 299 -15.34 37.11 -1.87
C LEU A 299 -16.22 35.87 -1.68
N PHE A 300 -17.52 36.05 -1.45
CA PHE A 300 -18.45 34.92 -1.32
C PHE A 300 -18.54 34.10 -2.60
N PHE A 301 -18.58 34.76 -3.76
CA PHE A 301 -18.60 34.07 -5.05
C PHE A 301 -17.36 33.18 -5.23
N LEU A 302 -16.16 33.73 -4.96
CA LEU A 302 -14.91 32.99 -5.10
C LEU A 302 -14.74 31.88 -4.05
N ALA A 303 -15.25 32.06 -2.82
CA ALA A 303 -15.23 31.04 -1.79
C ALA A 303 -16.13 29.85 -2.12
N ARG A 304 -17.37 30.11 -2.59
CA ARG A 304 -18.29 29.05 -3.03
C ARG A 304 -17.82 28.34 -4.30
N SER A 305 -17.09 29.04 -5.14
CA SER A 305 -16.49 28.49 -6.35
C SER A 305 -15.54 27.33 -6.08
N ASP A 306 -14.76 27.41 -5.01
CA ASP A 306 -13.83 26.37 -4.59
C ASP A 306 -14.55 25.08 -4.12
N GLU A 307 -15.80 25.16 -3.69
CA GLU A 307 -16.60 24.01 -3.22
C GLU A 307 -17.26 23.17 -4.34
N ARG A 308 -17.12 23.53 -5.61
CA ARG A 308 -17.58 22.78 -6.82
C ARG A 308 -19.02 22.26 -6.82
N ARG A 309 -19.91 22.72 -5.94
CA ARG A 309 -21.22 22.11 -5.70
C ARG A 309 -22.45 22.95 -6.02
N GLU A 310 -22.33 24.18 -6.49
CA GLU A 310 -23.53 24.90 -6.94
C GLU A 310 -23.93 24.40 -8.34
N GLU A 311 -25.12 23.80 -8.43
CA GLU A 311 -25.76 23.51 -9.70
C GLU A 311 -26.01 24.80 -10.43
N MET A 312 -25.27 25.03 -11.55
CA MET A 312 -25.52 26.15 -12.44
C MET A 312 -26.88 26.01 -13.09
N ARG A 313 -27.71 27.02 -12.96
CA ARG A 313 -28.96 27.13 -13.71
C ARG A 313 -28.63 27.44 -15.17
N ARG A 314 -28.55 26.42 -16.01
CA ARG A 314 -28.19 26.58 -17.41
C ARG A 314 -29.43 26.78 -18.27
N GLU A 315 -29.42 27.84 -19.03
CA GLU A 315 -30.43 28.15 -20.03
C GLU A 315 -29.78 28.76 -21.29
N GLU A 316 -30.55 28.95 -22.35
CA GLU A 316 -30.07 29.65 -23.54
C GLU A 316 -29.92 31.15 -23.26
N VAL A 317 -28.75 31.70 -23.52
CA VAL A 317 -28.39 33.07 -23.21
C VAL A 317 -27.93 33.78 -24.49
N ASP A 318 -28.62 34.84 -24.83
CA ASP A 318 -28.24 35.75 -25.94
C ASP A 318 -27.16 36.73 -25.45
N LEU A 319 -25.92 36.59 -25.98
CA LEU A 319 -24.77 37.41 -25.59
C LEU A 319 -24.86 38.83 -26.10
N ASP A 320 -25.42 39.01 -27.29
CA ASP A 320 -25.68 40.32 -27.90
C ASP A 320 -26.62 41.17 -27.05
N ASP A 321 -27.71 40.59 -26.54
CA ASP A 321 -28.62 41.26 -25.63
C ASP A 321 -27.92 41.74 -24.33
N ILE A 322 -27.07 40.92 -23.74
CA ILE A 322 -26.31 41.27 -22.54
C ILE A 322 -25.33 42.40 -22.81
N LEU A 323 -24.62 42.33 -23.94
CA LEU A 323 -23.67 43.41 -24.34
C LEU A 323 -24.38 44.71 -24.67
N ASP A 324 -25.53 44.66 -25.32
CA ASP A 324 -26.31 45.86 -25.62
C ASP A 324 -26.92 46.49 -24.34
N GLU A 325 -27.35 45.67 -23.38
CA GLU A 325 -27.78 46.13 -22.07
C GLU A 325 -26.62 46.82 -21.33
N GLU A 326 -25.46 46.22 -21.34
CA GLU A 326 -24.28 46.78 -20.68
C GLU A 326 -23.76 48.03 -21.39
N ALA A 327 -23.77 48.07 -22.72
CA ALA A 327 -23.45 49.28 -23.48
C ALA A 327 -24.37 50.45 -23.15
N ARG A 328 -25.69 50.18 -23.02
CA ARG A 328 -26.66 51.24 -22.60
C ARG A 328 -26.38 51.74 -21.20
N ARG A 329 -26.07 50.85 -20.26
CA ARG A 329 -25.68 51.20 -18.88
C ARG A 329 -24.47 52.13 -18.88
N VAL A 330 -23.42 51.76 -19.59
CA VAL A 330 -22.15 52.47 -19.60
C VAL A 330 -22.24 53.84 -20.28
N ARG A 331 -22.98 53.95 -21.37
CA ARG A 331 -23.22 55.26 -22.04
C ARG A 331 -23.86 56.31 -21.15
N GLN A 332 -24.57 55.90 -20.09
CA GLN A 332 -25.16 56.81 -19.11
C GLN A 332 -24.16 57.23 -18.02
N MET A 333 -23.04 56.52 -17.87
CA MET A 333 -22.10 56.70 -16.76
C MET A 333 -20.77 57.31 -17.17
N THR A 334 -20.47 57.36 -18.45
CA THR A 334 -19.17 57.85 -18.95
C THR A 334 -19.32 58.69 -20.22
N THR A 335 -18.34 59.55 -20.48
CA THR A 335 -18.20 60.33 -21.72
C THR A 335 -17.39 59.58 -22.77
N LEU A 336 -16.87 58.38 -22.46
CA LEU A 336 -16.12 57.56 -23.40
C LEU A 336 -17.02 57.11 -24.56
N ARG A 337 -16.42 56.90 -25.72
CA ARG A 337 -17.09 56.35 -26.90
C ARG A 337 -17.30 54.86 -26.69
N ILE A 338 -18.54 54.41 -26.72
CA ILE A 338 -18.89 52.99 -26.61
C ILE A 338 -19.35 52.44 -27.93
N SER A 339 -18.49 51.63 -28.58
CA SER A 339 -18.76 51.01 -29.86
C SER A 339 -19.32 49.60 -29.71
N THR A 340 -20.45 49.35 -30.37
CA THR A 340 -21.09 48.01 -30.44
C THR A 340 -21.13 47.48 -31.88
N SER A 341 -20.43 48.14 -32.79
CA SER A 341 -20.46 47.81 -34.25
C SER A 341 -19.96 46.40 -34.58
N GLY A 342 -19.17 45.80 -33.67
CA GLY A 342 -18.66 44.43 -33.79
C GLY A 342 -19.54 43.37 -33.13
N VAL A 343 -20.66 43.75 -32.50
CA VAL A 343 -21.57 42.79 -31.83
C VAL A 343 -22.40 42.08 -32.89
N GLN A 344 -22.26 40.78 -32.93
CA GLN A 344 -23.03 39.87 -33.77
C GLN A 344 -23.90 38.96 -32.89
N PRO A 345 -25.09 38.51 -33.34
CA PRO A 345 -25.92 37.58 -32.60
C PRO A 345 -25.13 36.31 -32.24
N ALA A 346 -25.08 36.01 -30.94
CA ALA A 346 -24.37 34.83 -30.43
C ALA A 346 -25.04 34.28 -29.18
N ARG A 347 -25.26 32.95 -29.14
CA ARG A 347 -25.91 32.24 -28.04
C ARG A 347 -24.99 31.24 -27.43
N VAL A 348 -25.14 31.10 -26.12
CA VAL A 348 -24.44 30.11 -25.30
C VAL A 348 -25.38 29.42 -24.35
N TRP A 349 -24.98 28.23 -23.88
CA TRP A 349 -25.71 27.51 -22.84
C TRP A 349 -25.07 27.78 -21.49
N GLY A 350 -25.71 28.55 -20.63
CA GLY A 350 -25.09 28.98 -19.38
C GLY A 350 -26.05 29.65 -18.41
N ASP A 351 -25.49 30.13 -17.29
CA ASP A 351 -26.23 30.90 -16.28
C ASP A 351 -26.22 32.37 -16.63
N PRO A 352 -27.39 32.98 -16.90
CA PRO A 352 -27.48 34.38 -17.34
C PRO A 352 -26.93 35.36 -16.31
N ALA A 353 -27.12 35.10 -15.01
CA ALA A 353 -26.63 35.98 -13.96
C ALA A 353 -25.10 35.95 -13.87
N MET A 354 -24.50 34.77 -14.00
CA MET A 354 -23.05 34.62 -14.06
C MET A 354 -22.46 35.28 -15.30
N ILE A 355 -23.06 35.07 -16.48
CA ILE A 355 -22.57 35.67 -17.73
C ILE A 355 -22.69 37.21 -17.69
N ARG A 356 -23.81 37.77 -17.18
CA ARG A 356 -23.90 39.23 -16.94
C ARG A 356 -22.80 39.74 -16.00
N ARG A 357 -22.54 39.00 -14.89
CA ARG A 357 -21.46 39.37 -13.96
C ARG A 357 -20.09 39.33 -14.64
N LEU A 358 -19.84 38.33 -15.48
CA LEU A 358 -18.61 38.22 -16.26
C LEU A 358 -18.45 39.44 -17.18
N VAL A 359 -19.46 39.74 -17.99
CA VAL A 359 -19.43 40.88 -18.92
C VAL A 359 -19.23 42.19 -18.17
N ARG A 360 -19.96 42.43 -17.09
CA ARG A 360 -19.84 43.60 -16.22
C ARG A 360 -18.41 43.79 -15.71
N ASN A 361 -17.79 42.74 -15.15
CA ASN A 361 -16.42 42.80 -14.64
C ASN A 361 -15.40 43.15 -15.73
N VAL A 362 -15.58 42.64 -16.93
CA VAL A 362 -14.69 42.93 -18.07
C VAL A 362 -14.89 44.37 -18.53
N VAL A 363 -16.14 44.80 -18.64
CA VAL A 363 -16.47 46.19 -19.09
C VAL A 363 -16.02 47.22 -18.06
N ASP A 364 -16.27 46.99 -16.77
CA ASP A 364 -15.82 47.90 -15.69
C ASP A 364 -14.28 47.97 -15.64
N ASN A 365 -13.58 46.86 -15.97
CA ASN A 365 -12.13 46.88 -16.12
C ASN A 365 -11.69 47.73 -17.33
N ALA A 366 -12.30 47.55 -18.51
CA ALA A 366 -12.00 48.31 -19.69
C ALA A 366 -12.23 49.83 -19.49
N LEU A 367 -13.36 50.22 -18.90
CA LEU A 367 -13.67 51.62 -18.57
C LEU A 367 -12.65 52.31 -17.66
N ARG A 368 -12.01 51.54 -16.78
CA ARG A 368 -10.98 52.07 -15.87
C ARG A 368 -9.71 52.43 -16.56
N PHE A 369 -9.37 51.73 -17.63
CA PHE A 369 -8.11 51.89 -18.33
C PHE A 369 -8.22 52.60 -19.68
N ALA A 370 -9.42 52.67 -20.26
CA ALA A 370 -9.69 53.37 -21.51
C ALA A 370 -9.35 54.85 -21.42
N ASN A 371 -8.85 55.42 -22.52
CA ASN A 371 -8.62 56.85 -22.69
C ASN A 371 -9.83 57.52 -23.38
N GLU A 372 -10.27 57.01 -24.54
CA GLU A 372 -11.35 57.58 -25.32
C GLU A 372 -12.44 56.61 -25.75
N GLU A 373 -12.07 55.31 -25.97
CA GLU A 373 -13.00 54.34 -26.55
C GLU A 373 -12.97 52.97 -25.88
N VAL A 374 -14.16 52.36 -25.75
CA VAL A 374 -14.34 50.94 -25.45
C VAL A 374 -15.20 50.30 -26.52
N ALA A 375 -14.70 49.24 -27.16
CA ALA A 375 -15.38 48.53 -28.24
C ALA A 375 -15.75 47.10 -27.83
N PHE A 376 -17.01 46.72 -28.12
CA PHE A 376 -17.52 45.37 -27.88
C PHE A 376 -17.68 44.62 -29.18
N SER A 377 -17.34 43.32 -29.16
CA SER A 377 -17.62 42.46 -30.30
C SER A 377 -17.96 41.03 -29.84
N THR A 378 -18.79 40.37 -30.64
CA THR A 378 -19.10 38.96 -30.50
C THR A 378 -19.02 38.26 -31.84
N ARG A 379 -18.59 37.01 -31.85
CA ARG A 379 -18.60 36.14 -33.01
C ARG A 379 -18.54 34.68 -32.64
N TYR A 380 -18.89 33.81 -33.57
CA TYR A 380 -18.59 32.38 -33.40
C TYR A 380 -17.23 32.05 -33.99
N VAL A 381 -16.46 31.21 -33.22
CA VAL A 381 -15.18 30.66 -33.63
C VAL A 381 -15.24 29.13 -33.39
N GLY A 382 -15.62 28.38 -34.42
CA GLY A 382 -15.86 26.97 -34.33
C GLY A 382 -17.00 26.66 -33.31
N PRO A 383 -16.74 25.78 -32.32
CA PRO A 383 -17.73 25.42 -31.30
C PRO A 383 -17.85 26.42 -30.13
N MET A 384 -17.19 27.57 -30.25
CA MET A 384 -17.13 28.58 -29.19
C MET A 384 -17.78 29.87 -29.65
N ALA A 385 -18.51 30.53 -28.74
CA ALA A 385 -18.85 31.95 -28.87
C ALA A 385 -17.74 32.77 -28.23
N GLU A 386 -17.26 33.77 -28.93
CA GLU A 386 -16.17 34.66 -28.50
C GLU A 386 -16.74 36.04 -28.22
N ILE A 387 -16.49 36.55 -27.01
CA ILE A 387 -16.75 37.94 -26.63
C ILE A 387 -15.38 38.64 -26.58
N CYS A 388 -15.25 39.79 -27.18
CA CYS A 388 -14.09 40.65 -27.03
C CYS A 388 -14.53 42.04 -26.54
N VAL A 389 -13.82 42.52 -25.53
CA VAL A 389 -13.93 43.93 -25.06
C VAL A 389 -12.55 44.54 -25.21
N HIS A 390 -12.49 45.58 -26.01
CA HIS A 390 -11.28 46.32 -26.33
C HIS A 390 -11.32 47.70 -25.68
N ASP A 391 -10.24 48.14 -25.10
CA ASP A 391 -9.99 49.51 -24.62
C ASP A 391 -8.70 50.07 -25.29
N ASP A 392 -8.68 51.36 -25.52
CA ASP A 392 -7.57 52.15 -26.07
C ASP A 392 -6.57 52.65 -25.00
N GLY A 393 -6.54 51.98 -23.85
CA GLY A 393 -5.69 52.33 -22.73
C GLY A 393 -4.23 51.96 -22.86
N THR A 394 -3.53 51.89 -21.73
CA THR A 394 -2.07 51.67 -21.69
C THR A 394 -1.66 50.24 -22.10
N GLY A 395 -2.63 49.34 -22.33
CA GLY A 395 -2.35 47.96 -22.65
C GLY A 395 -1.94 47.12 -21.46
N VAL A 396 -1.80 45.82 -21.70
CA VAL A 396 -1.34 44.82 -20.72
C VAL A 396 -0.08 44.14 -21.24
N ASP A 397 0.97 44.09 -20.42
CA ASP A 397 2.19 43.36 -20.77
C ASP A 397 1.90 41.86 -20.88
N VAL A 398 2.54 41.20 -21.86
CA VAL A 398 2.43 39.75 -22.07
C VAL A 398 2.82 38.97 -20.80
N ALA A 399 3.88 39.41 -20.09
CA ALA A 399 4.36 38.77 -18.87
C ALA A 399 3.34 38.84 -17.73
N ASP A 400 2.52 39.87 -17.66
CA ASP A 400 1.51 40.08 -16.63
C ASP A 400 0.14 39.51 -17.02
N SER A 401 -0.10 39.26 -18.32
CA SER A 401 -1.40 38.85 -18.83
C SER A 401 -2.03 37.65 -18.15
N THR A 402 -1.22 36.65 -17.76
CA THR A 402 -1.68 35.46 -17.04
C THR A 402 -1.80 35.70 -15.52
N ARG A 403 -0.92 36.53 -14.95
CA ARG A 403 -0.90 36.81 -13.51
C ARG A 403 -2.10 37.66 -13.07
N LEU A 404 -2.66 38.48 -13.94
CA LEU A 404 -3.82 39.31 -13.65
C LEU A 404 -5.11 38.54 -13.35
N PHE A 405 -5.15 37.27 -13.73
CA PHE A 405 -6.27 36.37 -13.34
C PHE A 405 -6.09 35.72 -11.97
N GLN A 406 -4.96 35.99 -11.29
CA GLN A 406 -4.79 35.55 -9.89
C GLN A 406 -5.50 36.52 -8.95
N ARG A 407 -6.02 35.99 -7.84
CA ARG A 407 -6.78 36.78 -6.84
C ARG A 407 -5.89 37.90 -6.26
N PHE A 408 -6.41 39.12 -6.17
CA PHE A 408 -5.77 40.32 -5.61
C PHE A 408 -4.51 40.81 -6.36
N VAL A 409 -4.21 40.25 -7.53
CA VAL A 409 -3.09 40.74 -8.35
C VAL A 409 -3.48 42.03 -9.08
N ARG A 410 -2.59 43.03 -9.02
CA ARG A 410 -2.74 44.34 -9.69
C ARG A 410 -1.42 44.74 -10.29
N THR A 411 -1.44 45.40 -11.45
CA THR A 411 -0.26 46.04 -12.03
C THR A 411 0.17 47.27 -11.22
N ASP A 412 1.43 47.66 -11.29
CA ASP A 412 1.93 48.86 -10.59
C ASP A 412 1.22 50.11 -11.06
N ALA A 413 0.88 50.21 -12.35
CA ALA A 413 0.06 51.28 -12.90
C ALA A 413 -1.36 51.33 -12.32
N ALA A 414 -1.91 50.19 -11.89
CA ALA A 414 -3.22 50.12 -11.24
C ALA A 414 -3.18 50.48 -9.75
N ARG A 415 -2.03 50.38 -9.08
CA ARG A 415 -1.83 50.77 -7.68
C ARG A 415 -1.78 52.27 -7.46
N SER A 416 -1.27 53.01 -8.44
CA SER A 416 -1.07 54.45 -8.33
C SER A 416 -2.34 55.29 -8.59
N ARG A 417 -3.41 54.70 -9.14
CA ARG A 417 -4.68 55.39 -9.40
C ARG A 417 -5.62 55.29 -8.19
N ALA A 418 -6.15 56.41 -7.72
CA ALA A 418 -7.02 56.52 -6.56
C ALA A 418 -8.31 55.70 -6.64
N SER A 419 -8.75 55.33 -7.82
CA SER A 419 -9.94 54.47 -8.08
C SER A 419 -9.62 52.99 -8.22
N GLY A 420 -8.62 52.47 -7.47
CA GLY A 420 -8.12 51.12 -7.58
C GLY A 420 -9.17 50.04 -7.34
N GLY A 421 -9.32 49.08 -8.26
CA GLY A 421 -10.17 47.91 -8.11
C GLY A 421 -9.63 46.94 -7.09
N THR A 422 -10.48 46.02 -6.64
CA THR A 422 -10.20 44.98 -5.63
C THR A 422 -9.22 43.90 -6.10
N GLY A 423 -8.94 43.79 -7.40
CA GLY A 423 -8.17 42.67 -7.97
C GLY A 423 -8.91 41.34 -7.99
N LEU A 424 -10.24 41.35 -7.78
CA LEU A 424 -11.09 40.17 -7.82
C LEU A 424 -11.90 40.01 -9.11
N GLY A 425 -12.12 41.12 -9.87
CA GLY A 425 -12.95 41.06 -11.07
C GLY A 425 -12.45 40.12 -12.15
N LEU A 426 -11.15 40.13 -12.48
CA LEU A 426 -10.57 39.21 -13.48
C LEU A 426 -10.52 37.76 -13.04
N PRO A 427 -10.17 37.40 -11.77
CA PRO A 427 -10.38 36.08 -11.23
C PRO A 427 -11.82 35.55 -11.36
N ILE A 428 -12.83 36.43 -11.12
CA ILE A 428 -14.25 36.07 -11.29
C ILE A 428 -14.56 35.79 -12.76
N VAL A 429 -14.04 36.60 -13.68
CA VAL A 429 -14.19 36.38 -15.13
C VAL A 429 -13.63 35.02 -15.53
N ALA A 430 -12.42 34.69 -15.08
CA ALA A 430 -11.78 33.40 -15.38
C ALA A 430 -12.58 32.22 -14.82
N GLU A 431 -13.05 32.34 -13.59
CA GLU A 431 -13.85 31.31 -12.93
C GLU A 431 -15.19 31.07 -13.65
N ILE A 432 -15.91 32.13 -13.99
CA ILE A 432 -17.18 32.02 -14.72
C ILE A 432 -16.95 31.41 -16.10
N ALA A 433 -15.91 31.87 -16.85
CA ALA A 433 -15.59 31.32 -18.14
C ALA A 433 -15.26 29.81 -18.06
N GLN A 434 -14.47 29.39 -17.06
CA GLN A 434 -14.11 27.98 -16.83
C GLN A 434 -15.33 27.13 -16.49
N ARG A 435 -16.25 27.60 -15.65
CA ARG A 435 -17.51 26.92 -15.32
C ARG A 435 -18.41 26.70 -16.53
N HIS A 436 -18.33 27.59 -17.51
CA HIS A 436 -19.03 27.49 -18.79
C HIS A 436 -18.25 26.70 -19.85
N GLY A 437 -17.17 25.97 -19.45
CA GLY A 437 -16.35 25.19 -20.36
C GLY A 437 -15.52 26.02 -21.34
N GLY A 438 -15.22 27.26 -20.97
CA GLY A 438 -14.50 28.23 -21.75
C GLY A 438 -13.21 28.73 -21.10
N GLU A 439 -12.69 29.86 -21.65
CA GLU A 439 -11.48 30.53 -21.17
C GLU A 439 -11.60 32.05 -21.29
N ALA A 440 -10.85 32.75 -20.45
CA ALA A 440 -10.67 34.22 -20.59
C ALA A 440 -9.18 34.52 -20.61
N ARG A 441 -8.78 35.42 -21.54
CA ARG A 441 -7.39 35.87 -21.67
C ARG A 441 -7.26 37.24 -22.32
N PHE A 442 -6.18 37.93 -22.04
CA PHE A 442 -5.81 39.09 -22.80
C PHE A 442 -5.22 38.72 -24.16
N ILE A 443 -5.56 39.46 -25.19
CA ILE A 443 -4.92 39.41 -26.50
C ILE A 443 -3.99 40.62 -26.61
N VAL A 444 -2.77 40.37 -27.05
CA VAL A 444 -1.84 41.47 -27.38
C VAL A 444 -2.30 42.13 -28.65
N VAL A 445 -2.50 43.45 -28.59
CA VAL A 445 -2.86 44.31 -29.70
C VAL A 445 -1.85 45.46 -29.80
N GLU A 446 -1.79 46.13 -30.95
CA GLU A 446 -0.82 47.22 -31.19
C GLU A 446 -1.06 48.45 -30.30
N SER A 447 -2.30 48.70 -29.90
CA SER A 447 -2.69 49.79 -29.01
C SER A 447 -3.82 49.33 -28.07
N GLY A 448 -3.71 49.70 -26.80
CA GLY A 448 -4.69 49.32 -25.79
C GLY A 448 -4.63 47.90 -25.32
N SER A 449 -5.73 47.38 -24.78
CA SER A 449 -5.88 45.98 -24.42
C SER A 449 -7.18 45.35 -24.94
N THR A 450 -7.15 44.04 -25.17
CA THR A 450 -8.36 43.32 -25.57
C THR A 450 -8.50 42.13 -24.66
N MET A 451 -9.60 42.10 -23.87
CA MET A 451 -10.03 40.93 -23.12
C MET A 451 -10.87 40.06 -24.04
N ARG A 452 -10.43 38.83 -24.26
CA ARG A 452 -11.15 37.81 -25.01
C ARG A 452 -11.68 36.73 -24.08
N ILE A 453 -12.97 36.48 -24.18
CA ILE A 453 -13.66 35.39 -23.47
C ILE A 453 -14.22 34.44 -24.52
N ARG A 454 -14.00 33.14 -24.31
CA ARG A 454 -14.61 32.09 -25.11
C ARG A 454 -15.50 31.25 -24.24
N LEU A 455 -16.73 31.07 -24.67
CA LEU A 455 -17.72 30.21 -23.98
C LEU A 455 -18.19 29.13 -24.96
N ARG A 456 -18.57 27.98 -24.44
CA ARG A 456 -19.05 26.91 -25.28
C ARG A 456 -20.39 27.28 -25.89
N ARG A 457 -20.48 27.16 -27.22
CA ARG A 457 -21.74 27.37 -27.96
C ARG A 457 -22.80 26.38 -27.49
N TYR A 458 -24.08 26.80 -27.58
CA TYR A 458 -25.26 25.94 -27.45
C TYR A 458 -25.24 24.77 -28.41
#